data_8794dd18b319374d541eaba6cef3c70a
#
_entry.id   8794dd18b319374d541eaba6cef3c70a
#
_cell.length_a   1.000
_cell.length_b   1.000
_cell.length_c   1.000
_cell.angle_alpha   90.00
_cell.angle_beta   90.00
_cell.angle_gamma   90.00
#
_symmetry.space_group_name_H-M   'P 1'
#
loop_
_entity.id
_entity.type
_entity.pdbx_description
1 polymer ?
#
loop_
_entity_poly.entity_id
_entity_poly.type
_entity_poly.pdbx_seq_one_letter_code
_entity_poly.pdbx_strand_id
1 'polypeptide(L)'
;MDSRKKPNIKVPQGFELFFNSITGNWALRPIKGYSANYIRKDTFVPKQTNESIQNESNTENKSKNTNLGKARNRKNDEFYTRLEDITAEMQHYKQYFSGKVIYCPCDKLFNVGRSNFGRYFLGKFHSLGIKKFICTQYNPNGFGVAKEYDFEKCGIKWEYNGEKADGDFIDESEIDTYFLKGDGSFDSPECREIMRNCDIVVTNPPFSLFRKFLAQIMEFDKKFIILGNMNALTYKEVFPLIKENKIWLGYRNLGSDMFFEITDEYKKVIVKEKKEGSGWKEIDGEVMGRVANACWYTNLEHTKRKEKIYLDKTYNPTDYPKYDNYDAINVNRLEDIPKDYDGVMGVPITYLGKYNPNQFELIWTSDRGGDGMIENIKIPDADRYDAPSINGNGVYKRVFIRKISELPTEE
;
A
#
# COMPACT_ATOMS: atom_id res chain seq x y z
N MET A 1 14.05 35.09 -12.75
CA MET A 1 12.84 35.73 -12.17
C MET A 1 13.06 35.90 -10.70
N ASP A 2 12.80 37.07 -10.17
CA ASP A 2 13.02 37.37 -8.75
C ASP A 2 12.04 36.55 -7.90
N SER A 3 12.53 35.52 -7.23
CA SER A 3 11.76 34.60 -6.38
C SER A 3 11.05 35.29 -5.20
N ARG A 4 11.43 36.52 -4.89
CA ARG A 4 10.84 37.32 -3.80
C ARG A 4 9.57 38.07 -4.22
N LYS A 5 9.27 38.16 -5.50
CA LYS A 5 8.06 38.84 -5.96
C LYS A 5 6.83 38.01 -5.58
N LYS A 6 5.95 38.62 -4.76
CA LYS A 6 4.72 37.99 -4.31
C LYS A 6 3.90 37.54 -5.53
N PRO A 7 3.53 36.28 -5.68
CA PRO A 7 2.73 35.83 -6.79
C PRO A 7 1.33 36.46 -6.72
N ASN A 8 0.80 36.85 -7.86
CA ASN A 8 -0.57 37.36 -7.97
C ASN A 8 -1.52 36.15 -8.08
N ILE A 9 -1.91 35.62 -6.93
CA ILE A 9 -2.76 34.43 -6.83
C ILE A 9 -3.96 34.72 -5.94
N LYS A 10 -5.10 34.14 -6.28
CA LYS A 10 -6.29 34.21 -5.45
C LYS A 10 -6.09 33.29 -4.23
N VAL A 11 -5.91 33.90 -3.08
CA VAL A 11 -5.73 33.17 -1.83
C VAL A 11 -7.09 32.65 -1.34
N PRO A 12 -7.26 31.36 -1.05
CA PRO A 12 -8.49 30.83 -0.49
C PRO A 12 -8.87 31.50 0.83
N GLN A 13 -10.16 31.59 1.10
CA GLN A 13 -10.64 32.14 2.36
C GLN A 13 -10.11 31.32 3.54
N GLY A 14 -9.56 31.99 4.55
CA GLY A 14 -8.94 31.35 5.72
C GLY A 14 -7.46 31.04 5.57
N PHE A 15 -6.85 31.40 4.44
CA PHE A 15 -5.41 31.27 4.22
C PHE A 15 -4.74 32.59 3.96
N GLU A 16 -3.45 32.67 4.25
CA GLU A 16 -2.59 33.78 3.87
C GLU A 16 -1.34 33.29 3.13
N LEU A 17 -0.85 34.11 2.20
CA LEU A 17 0.42 33.88 1.53
C LEU A 17 1.56 34.37 2.40
N PHE A 18 2.55 33.50 2.64
CA PHE A 18 3.79 33.90 3.29
C PHE A 18 5.00 33.46 2.47
N PHE A 19 6.09 34.19 2.58
CA PHE A 19 7.36 33.83 1.95
C PHE A 19 8.19 33.01 2.92
N ASN A 20 8.45 31.76 2.59
CA ASN A 20 9.34 30.92 3.38
C ASN A 20 10.80 31.26 3.03
N SER A 21 11.47 31.96 3.92
CA SER A 21 12.86 32.42 3.73
C SER A 21 13.88 31.27 3.68
N ILE A 22 13.54 30.12 4.24
CA ILE A 22 14.41 28.91 4.25
C ILE A 22 14.38 28.22 2.90
N THR A 23 13.19 28.06 2.30
CA THR A 23 13.02 27.39 1.02
C THR A 23 13.08 28.34 -0.17
N GLY A 24 13.03 29.66 0.06
CA GLY A 24 12.98 30.66 -0.99
C GLY A 24 11.68 30.70 -1.80
N ASN A 25 10.59 30.08 -1.31
CA ASN A 25 9.33 29.94 -2.01
C ASN A 25 8.17 30.63 -1.28
N TRP A 26 7.14 31.02 -2.03
CA TRP A 26 5.87 31.45 -1.47
C TRP A 26 5.02 30.23 -1.13
N ALA A 27 4.37 30.26 0.04
CA ALA A 27 3.51 29.22 0.55
C ALA A 27 2.21 29.80 1.12
N LEU A 28 1.18 28.96 1.28
CA LEU A 28 -0.04 29.31 1.98
C LEU A 28 -0.02 28.70 3.38
N ARG A 29 -0.46 29.48 4.37
CA ARG A 29 -0.71 28.95 5.71
C ARG A 29 -2.12 29.36 6.16
N PRO A 30 -2.77 28.58 7.02
CA PRO A 30 -4.03 28.98 7.65
C PRO A 30 -3.84 30.27 8.45
N ILE A 31 -4.82 31.16 8.39
CA ILE A 31 -4.82 32.37 9.23
C ILE A 31 -5.07 31.94 10.68
N LYS A 32 -4.21 32.36 11.60
CA LYS A 32 -4.30 32.03 13.02
C LYS A 32 -5.68 32.39 13.58
N GLY A 33 -6.38 31.44 14.19
CA GLY A 33 -7.74 31.64 14.72
C GLY A 33 -8.88 31.38 13.74
N TYR A 34 -8.60 31.03 12.49
CA TYR A 34 -9.60 30.58 11.54
C TYR A 34 -9.87 29.10 11.77
N SER A 35 -11.00 28.76 12.41
CA SER A 35 -11.33 27.36 12.67
C SER A 35 -11.78 26.66 11.40
N ALA A 36 -11.34 25.43 11.20
CA ALA A 36 -11.69 24.57 10.07
C ALA A 36 -13.21 24.36 9.88
N ASN A 37 -14.03 24.66 10.89
CA ASN A 37 -15.49 24.63 10.83
C ASN A 37 -16.09 25.73 9.96
N TYR A 38 -15.36 26.81 9.69
CA TYR A 38 -15.83 27.89 8.82
C TYR A 38 -15.62 27.59 7.33
N ILE A 39 -14.66 26.74 6.98
CA ILE A 39 -14.39 26.31 5.60
C ILE A 39 -15.52 25.41 5.07
N ARG A 40 -16.38 24.88 5.96
CA ARG A 40 -17.45 23.95 5.60
C ARG A 40 -18.66 24.55 4.87
N LYS A 41 -18.81 25.87 4.81
CA LYS A 41 -20.09 26.45 4.31
C LYS A 41 -20.07 26.92 2.87
N ASP A 42 -18.93 27.21 2.25
CA ASP A 42 -18.92 27.92 0.96
C ASP A 42 -18.15 27.29 -0.19
N THR A 43 -17.68 26.05 -0.06
CA THR A 43 -16.98 25.41 -1.19
C THR A 43 -17.42 23.99 -1.43
N PHE A 44 -17.84 23.77 -2.64
CA PHE A 44 -18.12 22.51 -3.31
C PHE A 44 -19.53 21.92 -3.19
N VAL A 45 -20.44 22.54 -3.94
CA VAL A 45 -21.50 21.77 -4.62
C VAL A 45 -21.07 21.69 -6.10
N PRO A 46 -20.78 20.52 -6.64
CA PRO A 46 -20.53 20.37 -8.08
C PRO A 46 -21.84 20.61 -8.81
N LYS A 47 -21.89 21.61 -9.69
CA LYS A 47 -22.96 21.70 -10.69
C LYS A 47 -22.83 20.48 -11.60
N GLN A 48 -23.84 19.65 -11.58
CA GLN A 48 -24.06 18.59 -12.58
C GLN A 48 -24.24 19.24 -13.95
N THR A 49 -23.30 19.08 -14.84
CA THR A 49 -23.52 19.22 -16.27
C THR A 49 -23.61 17.81 -16.85
N ASN A 50 -24.82 17.45 -17.24
CA ASN A 50 -25.09 16.30 -18.08
C ASN A 50 -24.52 16.58 -19.46
N GLU A 51 -23.47 15.87 -19.85
CA GLU A 51 -23.17 15.64 -21.25
C GLU A 51 -22.86 14.16 -21.48
N SER A 52 -23.68 13.58 -22.29
CA SER A 52 -23.66 12.22 -22.80
C SER A 52 -22.44 12.00 -23.68
N ILE A 53 -21.58 11.03 -23.37
CA ILE A 53 -20.61 10.47 -24.30
C ILE A 53 -20.91 9.00 -24.53
N GLN A 54 -21.06 8.67 -25.82
CA GLN A 54 -21.45 7.39 -26.37
C GLN A 54 -20.43 6.29 -26.12
N ASN A 55 -20.95 5.07 -25.98
CA ASN A 55 -20.25 3.82 -25.85
C ASN A 55 -19.37 3.48 -27.04
N GLU A 56 -18.11 3.17 -26.80
CA GLU A 56 -17.38 2.22 -27.64
C GLU A 56 -17.07 0.95 -26.84
N SER A 57 -17.57 -0.14 -27.40
CA SER A 57 -17.45 -1.49 -26.89
C SER A 57 -16.05 -2.04 -27.12
N ASN A 58 -15.33 -2.37 -26.05
CA ASN A 58 -14.22 -3.30 -26.11
C ASN A 58 -14.45 -4.44 -25.11
N THR A 59 -14.59 -5.63 -25.69
CA THR A 59 -14.69 -6.91 -25.01
C THR A 59 -13.35 -7.27 -24.39
N GLU A 60 -13.21 -7.15 -23.06
CA GLU A 60 -12.12 -7.72 -22.31
C GLU A 60 -12.61 -8.65 -21.20
N ASN A 61 -11.94 -9.78 -21.09
CA ASN A 61 -12.19 -10.91 -20.23
C ASN A 61 -12.46 -10.54 -18.77
N LYS A 62 -13.61 -10.95 -18.26
CA LYS A 62 -14.05 -10.79 -16.87
C LYS A 62 -13.21 -11.66 -15.92
N SER A 63 -12.29 -11.06 -15.20
CA SER A 63 -11.76 -11.65 -13.97
C SER A 63 -12.75 -11.39 -12.82
N LYS A 64 -12.97 -12.40 -11.98
CA LYS A 64 -14.01 -12.40 -10.92
C LYS A 64 -13.66 -11.57 -9.67
N ASN A 65 -12.87 -10.50 -9.76
CA ASN A 65 -12.61 -9.62 -8.62
C ASN A 65 -13.53 -8.40 -8.67
N THR A 66 -14.81 -8.62 -8.39
CA THR A 66 -15.92 -7.72 -8.70
C THR A 66 -15.98 -6.45 -7.84
N ASN A 67 -15.32 -6.39 -6.68
CA ASN A 67 -15.42 -5.22 -5.79
C ASN A 67 -14.46 -4.10 -6.17
N LEU A 68 -13.18 -4.41 -6.39
CA LEU A 68 -12.19 -3.44 -6.86
C LEU A 68 -12.50 -2.92 -8.27
N GLY A 69 -13.00 -3.80 -9.17
CA GLY A 69 -13.40 -3.39 -10.51
C GLY A 69 -14.63 -2.47 -10.52
N LYS A 70 -15.62 -2.71 -9.66
CA LYS A 70 -16.81 -1.86 -9.54
C LYS A 70 -16.51 -0.54 -8.83
N ALA A 71 -15.65 -0.53 -7.82
CA ALA A 71 -15.18 0.67 -7.14
C ALA A 71 -14.44 1.58 -8.15
N ARG A 72 -13.49 1.03 -8.91
CA ARG A 72 -12.75 1.74 -9.96
C ARG A 72 -13.66 2.44 -10.97
N ASN A 73 -14.74 1.78 -11.40
CA ASN A 73 -15.69 2.34 -12.38
C ASN A 73 -16.62 3.42 -11.78
N ARG A 74 -16.71 3.52 -10.43
CA ARG A 74 -17.60 4.45 -9.73
C ARG A 74 -16.91 5.65 -9.09
N LYS A 75 -15.60 5.87 -9.28
CA LYS A 75 -14.79 6.90 -8.59
C LYS A 75 -14.79 6.77 -7.06
N ASN A 76 -15.07 5.58 -6.51
CA ASN A 76 -15.21 5.31 -5.08
C ASN A 76 -14.07 4.42 -4.56
N ASP A 77 -12.81 4.62 -5.04
CA ASP A 77 -11.63 3.82 -4.63
C ASP A 77 -10.98 4.35 -3.34
N GLU A 78 -11.65 5.22 -2.61
CA GLU A 78 -11.12 5.78 -1.37
C GLU A 78 -11.42 4.87 -0.18
N PHE A 79 -10.45 4.02 0.15
CA PHE A 79 -10.44 3.18 1.33
C PHE A 79 -9.41 3.72 2.32
N TYR A 80 -9.90 4.29 3.43
CA TYR A 80 -9.02 4.86 4.46
C TYR A 80 -8.67 3.80 5.50
N THR A 81 -7.38 3.57 5.68
CA THR A 81 -6.88 2.62 6.66
C THR A 81 -7.20 3.10 8.07
N ARG A 82 -7.74 2.21 8.90
CA ARG A 82 -8.09 2.54 10.29
C ARG A 82 -6.84 2.85 11.11
N LEU A 83 -6.97 3.80 12.05
CA LEU A 83 -5.87 4.20 12.93
C LEU A 83 -5.35 3.04 13.78
N GLU A 84 -6.23 2.14 14.21
CA GLU A 84 -5.89 0.94 14.98
C GLU A 84 -5.00 -0.02 14.16
N ASP A 85 -5.34 -0.25 12.88
CA ASP A 85 -4.56 -1.11 11.99
C ASP A 85 -3.18 -0.51 11.69
N ILE A 86 -3.10 0.82 11.50
CA ILE A 86 -1.83 1.55 11.36
C ILE A 86 -1.00 1.42 12.64
N THR A 87 -1.62 1.67 13.80
CA THR A 87 -0.94 1.62 15.10
C THR A 87 -0.41 0.22 15.38
N ALA A 88 -1.23 -0.81 15.11
CA ALA A 88 -0.86 -2.21 15.30
C ALA A 88 0.31 -2.64 14.42
N GLU A 89 0.43 -2.11 13.20
CA GLU A 89 1.55 -2.43 12.31
C GLU A 89 2.79 -1.60 12.66
N MET A 90 2.65 -0.27 12.76
CA MET A 90 3.78 0.65 12.94
C MET A 90 4.56 0.43 14.24
N GLN A 91 3.94 -0.13 15.30
CA GLN A 91 4.63 -0.40 16.56
C GLN A 91 5.86 -1.32 16.42
N HIS A 92 5.89 -2.14 15.37
CA HIS A 92 6.97 -3.08 15.08
C HIS A 92 8.16 -2.44 14.35
N TYR A 93 8.04 -1.15 13.98
CA TYR A 93 9.04 -0.41 13.19
C TYR A 93 9.51 0.89 13.87
N LYS A 94 9.13 1.15 15.11
CA LYS A 94 9.43 2.41 15.83
C LYS A 94 10.91 2.79 15.80
N GLN A 95 11.79 1.83 15.87
CA GLN A 95 13.26 2.01 15.88
C GLN A 95 13.78 2.64 14.57
N TYR A 96 13.01 2.59 13.48
CA TYR A 96 13.43 3.11 12.19
C TYR A 96 13.06 4.58 11.97
N PHE A 97 12.16 5.16 12.77
CA PHE A 97 11.61 6.48 12.51
C PHE A 97 12.45 7.63 13.07
N SER A 98 13.29 7.38 14.09
CA SER A 98 14.07 8.42 14.75
C SER A 98 15.07 9.10 13.80
N GLY A 99 15.00 10.43 13.74
CA GLY A 99 15.85 11.27 12.88
C GLY A 99 15.49 11.20 11.39
N LYS A 100 14.35 10.60 11.01
CA LYS A 100 13.99 10.33 9.61
C LYS A 100 12.95 11.30 9.05
N VAL A 101 12.99 11.46 7.74
CA VAL A 101 11.97 12.15 6.95
C VAL A 101 10.96 11.12 6.49
N ILE A 102 9.73 11.22 7.00
CA ILE A 102 8.61 10.31 6.68
C ILE A 102 7.75 10.96 5.61
N TYR A 103 7.44 10.21 4.55
CA TYR A 103 6.59 10.66 3.46
C TYR A 103 5.37 9.77 3.30
N CYS A 104 4.18 10.38 3.38
CA CYS A 104 2.88 9.75 3.13
C CYS A 104 2.28 10.31 1.83
N PRO A 105 2.62 9.76 0.66
CA PRO A 105 1.96 10.13 -0.59
C PRO A 105 0.55 9.54 -0.65
N CYS A 106 -0.32 10.14 -1.44
CA CYS A 106 -1.72 9.74 -1.61
C CYS A 106 -2.58 9.94 -0.36
N ASP A 107 -2.14 10.75 0.57
CA ASP A 107 -2.76 10.95 1.87
C ASP A 107 -3.24 12.40 2.04
N LYS A 108 -4.47 12.57 2.54
CA LYS A 108 -5.09 13.86 2.81
C LYS A 108 -5.02 14.16 4.31
N LEU A 109 -4.41 15.26 4.69
CA LEU A 109 -4.19 15.55 6.10
C LEU A 109 -5.41 16.15 6.80
N PHE A 110 -6.14 17.03 6.12
CA PHE A 110 -7.27 17.78 6.68
C PHE A 110 -8.56 17.56 5.87
N ASN A 111 -9.67 17.99 6.44
CA ASN A 111 -11.04 17.88 5.92
C ASN A 111 -11.63 16.44 5.96
N VAL A 112 -12.83 16.30 5.39
CA VAL A 112 -13.53 15.02 5.31
C VAL A 112 -12.68 14.01 4.53
N GLY A 113 -12.54 12.80 5.07
CA GLY A 113 -11.70 11.74 4.48
C GLY A 113 -10.20 11.94 4.72
N ARG A 114 -9.82 12.54 5.86
CA ARG A 114 -8.41 12.67 6.24
C ARG A 114 -7.77 11.30 6.49
N SER A 115 -6.52 11.16 6.05
CA SER A 115 -5.74 9.96 6.27
C SER A 115 -5.37 9.77 7.74
N ASN A 116 -5.53 8.55 8.22
CA ASN A 116 -5.09 8.17 9.55
C ASN A 116 -3.57 7.99 9.65
N PHE A 117 -2.84 7.89 8.54
CA PHE A 117 -1.37 7.95 8.55
C PHE A 117 -0.88 9.30 9.05
N GLY A 118 -1.46 10.40 8.52
CA GLY A 118 -1.16 11.73 9.02
C GLY A 118 -1.44 11.88 10.52
N ARG A 119 -2.60 11.39 10.98
CA ARG A 119 -2.94 11.39 12.42
C ARG A 119 -1.94 10.61 13.25
N TYR A 120 -1.52 9.43 12.79
CA TYR A 120 -0.56 8.60 13.50
C TYR A 120 0.80 9.30 13.63
N PHE A 121 1.37 9.73 12.51
CA PHE A 121 2.72 10.29 12.50
C PHE A 121 2.81 11.66 13.18
N LEU A 122 1.82 12.52 13.03
CA LEU A 122 1.77 13.78 13.77
C LEU A 122 1.58 13.53 15.28
N GLY A 123 0.61 12.67 15.67
CA GLY A 123 0.38 12.35 17.08
C GLY A 123 1.53 11.59 17.76
N LYS A 124 2.47 11.05 16.99
CA LYS A 124 3.67 10.36 17.50
C LYS A 124 4.98 11.02 17.12
N PHE A 125 4.94 12.21 16.51
CA PHE A 125 6.10 12.86 15.93
C PHE A 125 7.27 12.97 16.91
N HIS A 126 7.04 13.59 18.06
CA HIS A 126 8.06 13.76 19.09
C HIS A 126 8.47 12.44 19.75
N SER A 127 7.51 11.61 20.10
CA SER A 127 7.78 10.32 20.76
C SER A 127 8.55 9.33 19.89
N LEU A 128 8.43 9.42 18.55
CA LEU A 128 9.20 8.63 17.59
C LEU A 128 10.49 9.33 17.16
N GLY A 129 10.72 10.58 17.58
CA GLY A 129 11.90 11.37 17.21
C GLY A 129 11.98 11.67 15.71
N ILE A 130 10.84 11.81 15.03
CA ILE A 130 10.79 12.08 13.58
C ILE A 130 11.43 13.43 13.29
N LYS A 131 12.27 13.49 12.23
CA LYS A 131 12.91 14.74 11.80
C LYS A 131 11.95 15.61 11.00
N LYS A 132 11.18 15.02 10.10
CA LYS A 132 10.21 15.73 9.25
C LYS A 132 9.12 14.77 8.82
N PHE A 133 7.89 15.26 8.81
CA PHE A 133 6.74 14.57 8.23
C PHE A 133 6.27 15.33 7.00
N ILE A 134 6.02 14.61 5.90
CA ILE A 134 5.51 15.15 4.64
C ILE A 134 4.32 14.30 4.20
N CYS A 135 3.29 14.95 3.71
CA CYS A 135 2.11 14.30 3.20
C CYS A 135 1.66 15.02 1.92
N THR A 136 1.21 14.29 0.89
CA THR A 136 0.69 14.89 -0.34
C THR A 136 -0.64 14.29 -0.75
N GLN A 137 -1.53 15.15 -1.23
CA GLN A 137 -2.84 14.78 -1.73
C GLN A 137 -2.90 14.94 -3.25
N TYR A 138 -3.39 13.90 -3.92
CA TYR A 138 -3.78 13.95 -5.32
C TYR A 138 -5.09 14.70 -5.51
N ASN A 139 -5.14 15.54 -6.54
CA ASN A 139 -6.36 16.22 -6.98
C ASN A 139 -6.85 15.60 -8.28
N PRO A 140 -7.97 14.85 -8.29
CA PRO A 140 -8.47 14.15 -9.48
C PRO A 140 -8.96 15.11 -10.58
N ASN A 141 -9.19 16.37 -10.26
CA ASN A 141 -9.55 17.42 -11.24
C ASN A 141 -8.33 18.13 -11.82
N GLY A 142 -7.12 17.75 -11.37
CA GLY A 142 -5.86 18.29 -11.84
C GLY A 142 -5.51 17.76 -13.23
N PHE A 143 -4.97 18.63 -14.08
CA PHE A 143 -4.41 18.24 -15.38
C PHE A 143 -2.94 18.65 -15.40
N GLY A 144 -2.04 17.68 -15.30
CA GLY A 144 -0.62 17.87 -15.57
C GLY A 144 0.00 19.12 -14.91
N VAL A 145 1.07 19.65 -15.51
CA VAL A 145 1.67 20.91 -15.04
C VAL A 145 0.79 22.08 -15.46
N ALA A 146 0.11 22.71 -14.51
CA ALA A 146 -0.65 23.91 -14.79
C ALA A 146 0.30 25.01 -15.27
N LYS A 147 0.00 25.65 -16.41
CA LYS A 147 0.76 26.81 -16.93
C LYS A 147 0.63 28.03 -16.03
N GLU A 148 -0.47 28.10 -15.27
CA GLU A 148 -0.75 29.08 -14.22
C GLU A 148 -1.25 28.34 -12.98
N TYR A 149 -0.99 28.89 -11.77
CA TYR A 149 -1.45 28.30 -10.49
C TYR A 149 -2.99 28.37 -10.42
N ASP A 150 -3.62 27.29 -10.84
CA ASP A 150 -5.04 27.05 -10.64
C ASP A 150 -5.20 26.15 -9.41
N PHE A 151 -5.46 26.74 -8.25
CA PHE A 151 -5.55 26.01 -6.97
C PHE A 151 -6.64 24.96 -6.93
N GLU A 152 -7.66 25.08 -7.80
CA GLU A 152 -8.72 24.07 -7.92
C GLU A 152 -8.22 22.79 -8.58
N LYS A 153 -7.06 22.83 -9.24
CA LYS A 153 -6.45 21.72 -9.98
C LYS A 153 -5.13 21.25 -9.40
N CYS A 154 -4.57 21.98 -8.44
CA CYS A 154 -3.29 21.60 -7.84
C CYS A 154 -3.46 20.51 -6.77
N GLY A 155 -2.46 19.65 -6.65
CA GLY A 155 -2.27 18.82 -5.47
C GLY A 155 -1.84 19.66 -4.28
N ILE A 156 -1.94 19.11 -3.09
CA ILE A 156 -1.55 19.78 -1.84
C ILE A 156 -0.44 18.99 -1.17
N LYS A 157 0.55 19.71 -0.63
CA LYS A 157 1.60 19.17 0.22
C LYS A 157 1.52 19.80 1.60
N TRP A 158 1.64 19.00 2.63
CA TRP A 158 1.78 19.42 4.02
C TRP A 158 3.14 18.97 4.55
N GLU A 159 3.78 19.85 5.32
CA GLU A 159 5.05 19.56 5.99
C GLU A 159 5.00 19.97 7.46
N TYR A 160 5.61 19.13 8.30
CA TYR A 160 5.86 19.44 9.70
C TYR A 160 7.29 19.03 10.08
N ASN A 161 8.03 19.96 10.72
CA ASN A 161 9.44 19.79 11.08
C ASN A 161 9.72 19.85 12.60
N GLY A 162 8.68 20.01 13.42
CA GLY A 162 8.81 20.06 14.87
C GLY A 162 9.22 21.41 15.46
N GLU A 163 9.35 22.47 14.66
CA GLU A 163 9.91 23.75 15.13
C GLU A 163 8.98 24.58 16.05
N LYS A 164 7.71 24.20 16.19
CA LYS A 164 6.70 25.05 16.83
C LYS A 164 5.94 24.44 17.99
N ALA A 165 6.27 23.24 18.45
CA ALA A 165 5.47 22.57 19.46
C ALA A 165 5.89 22.96 20.88
N ASP A 166 5.01 23.69 21.57
CA ASP A 166 5.04 23.86 23.04
C ASP A 166 4.19 22.81 23.78
N GLY A 167 3.73 21.73 23.12
CA GLY A 167 2.86 20.73 23.70
C GLY A 167 2.77 19.41 22.95
N ASP A 168 2.06 18.45 23.54
CA ASP A 168 1.84 17.11 22.98
C ASP A 168 0.88 17.08 21.77
N PHE A 169 0.22 18.19 21.44
CA PHE A 169 -0.72 18.33 20.35
C PHE A 169 -0.21 19.31 19.30
N ILE A 170 -0.08 18.83 18.08
CA ILE A 170 0.28 19.64 16.92
C ILE A 170 -1.00 20.30 16.40
N ASP A 171 -1.02 21.66 16.43
CA ASP A 171 -2.09 22.46 15.85
C ASP A 171 -1.95 22.52 14.32
N GLU A 172 -3.08 22.61 13.61
CA GLU A 172 -3.08 22.74 12.14
C GLU A 172 -2.30 23.97 11.66
N SER A 173 -2.24 25.04 12.47
CA SER A 173 -1.48 26.26 12.17
C SER A 173 0.04 26.08 12.21
N GLU A 174 0.52 24.99 12.81
CA GLU A 174 1.95 24.64 12.88
C GLU A 174 2.43 23.88 11.65
N ILE A 175 1.50 23.40 10.81
CA ILE A 175 1.78 22.59 9.64
C ILE A 175 1.84 23.49 8.41
N ASP A 176 2.99 23.49 7.75
CA ASP A 176 3.17 24.25 6.51
C ASP A 176 2.37 23.58 5.38
N THR A 177 1.57 24.40 4.68
CA THR A 177 0.72 23.93 3.57
C THR A 177 1.16 24.58 2.27
N TYR A 178 1.37 23.77 1.23
CA TYR A 178 1.83 24.19 -0.09
C TYR A 178 0.91 23.66 -1.18
N PHE A 179 0.66 24.46 -2.22
CA PHE A 179 0.11 23.96 -3.47
C PHE A 179 1.23 23.47 -4.38
N LEU A 180 1.06 22.26 -4.89
CA LEU A 180 1.97 21.69 -5.87
C LEU A 180 1.71 22.32 -7.25
N LYS A 181 2.72 22.35 -8.12
CA LYS A 181 2.56 22.81 -9.53
C LYS A 181 1.72 21.84 -10.34
N GLY A 182 1.75 20.56 -9.99
CA GLY A 182 0.98 19.50 -10.62
C GLY A 182 -0.22 19.07 -9.76
N ASP A 183 -0.86 18.01 -10.20
CA ASP A 183 -2.04 17.42 -9.58
C ASP A 183 -1.77 16.67 -8.25
N GLY A 184 -0.52 16.56 -7.83
CA GLY A 184 -0.13 15.81 -6.63
C GLY A 184 -0.10 14.29 -6.81
N SER A 185 -0.19 13.80 -8.04
CA SER A 185 0.04 12.38 -8.32
C SER A 185 1.43 11.97 -7.82
N PHE A 186 1.55 10.78 -7.22
CA PHE A 186 2.83 10.30 -6.68
C PHE A 186 3.94 10.21 -7.74
N ASP A 187 3.60 10.10 -9.01
CA ASP A 187 4.52 10.07 -10.14
C ASP A 187 4.74 11.44 -10.81
N SER A 188 4.11 12.51 -10.30
CA SER A 188 4.44 13.87 -10.73
C SER A 188 5.88 14.23 -10.40
N PRO A 189 6.53 15.13 -11.18
CA PRO A 189 7.93 15.50 -10.94
C PRO A 189 8.20 15.97 -9.50
N GLU A 190 7.27 16.73 -8.91
CA GLU A 190 7.42 17.23 -7.54
C GLU A 190 7.29 16.12 -6.50
N CYS A 191 6.29 15.23 -6.63
CA CYS A 191 6.13 14.11 -5.71
C CYS A 191 7.27 13.09 -5.83
N ARG A 192 7.80 12.88 -7.04
CA ARG A 192 9.02 12.08 -7.25
C ARG A 192 10.23 12.69 -6.57
N GLU A 193 10.39 14.02 -6.62
CA GLU A 193 11.46 14.71 -5.93
C GLU A 193 11.32 14.63 -4.39
N ILE A 194 10.10 14.77 -3.87
CA ILE A 194 9.82 14.55 -2.44
C ILE A 194 10.19 13.12 -2.05
N MET A 195 9.78 12.12 -2.84
CA MET A 195 10.11 10.70 -2.59
C MET A 195 11.62 10.46 -2.66
N ARG A 196 12.35 11.09 -3.59
CA ARG A 196 13.81 10.97 -3.68
C ARG A 196 14.51 11.50 -2.42
N ASN A 197 13.95 12.52 -1.78
CA ASN A 197 14.55 13.20 -0.62
C ASN A 197 14.00 12.72 0.74
N CYS A 198 13.02 11.83 0.79
CA CYS A 198 12.56 11.22 2.03
C CYS A 198 13.42 10.00 2.41
N ASP A 199 13.29 9.54 3.65
CA ASP A 199 13.92 8.31 4.14
C ASP A 199 12.97 7.11 4.06
N ILE A 200 11.72 7.31 4.48
CA ILE A 200 10.73 6.23 4.62
C ILE A 200 9.41 6.66 4.01
N VAL A 201 8.85 5.81 3.14
CA VAL A 201 7.53 5.98 2.53
C VAL A 201 6.50 5.12 3.27
N VAL A 202 5.44 5.73 3.78
CA VAL A 202 4.37 5.00 4.49
C VAL A 202 3.01 5.46 3.98
N THR A 203 2.21 4.58 3.37
CA THR A 203 0.91 4.95 2.80
C THR A 203 0.06 3.74 2.43
N ASN A 204 -1.20 4.02 2.10
CA ASN A 204 -2.10 3.10 1.40
C ASN A 204 -2.29 3.61 -0.05
N PRO A 205 -1.44 3.18 -1.01
CA PRO A 205 -1.59 3.62 -2.40
C PRO A 205 -2.82 2.99 -3.04
N PRO A 206 -3.39 3.60 -4.10
CA PRO A 206 -4.45 2.96 -4.88
C PRO A 206 -3.99 1.58 -5.37
N PHE A 207 -4.74 0.52 -5.06
CA PHE A 207 -4.34 -0.87 -5.39
C PHE A 207 -4.14 -1.10 -6.88
N SER A 208 -4.85 -0.38 -7.73
CA SER A 208 -4.67 -0.43 -9.19
C SER A 208 -3.30 0.10 -9.64
N LEU A 209 -2.67 0.96 -8.87
CA LEU A 209 -1.37 1.59 -9.15
C LEU A 209 -0.23 0.97 -8.33
N PHE A 210 -0.51 -0.06 -7.51
CA PHE A 210 0.47 -0.65 -6.60
C PHE A 210 1.79 -1.03 -7.27
N ARG A 211 1.76 -1.69 -8.44
CA ARG A 211 2.98 -2.09 -9.17
C ARG A 211 3.84 -0.89 -9.57
N LYS A 212 3.20 0.15 -10.13
CA LYS A 212 3.89 1.38 -10.54
C LYS A 212 4.48 2.10 -9.34
N PHE A 213 3.73 2.16 -8.24
CA PHE A 213 4.15 2.79 -7.00
C PHE A 213 5.34 2.06 -6.35
N LEU A 214 5.26 0.73 -6.22
CA LEU A 214 6.36 -0.08 -5.70
C LEU A 214 7.62 0.04 -6.56
N ALA A 215 7.48 0.01 -7.90
CA ALA A 215 8.62 0.19 -8.81
C ALA A 215 9.33 1.54 -8.58
N GLN A 216 8.58 2.61 -8.33
CA GLN A 216 9.15 3.93 -8.04
C GLN A 216 9.87 3.96 -6.67
N ILE A 217 9.34 3.30 -5.65
CA ILE A 217 9.99 3.15 -4.35
C ILE A 217 11.34 2.43 -4.50
N MET A 218 11.35 1.34 -5.27
CA MET A 218 12.55 0.54 -5.53
C MET A 218 13.56 1.30 -6.39
N GLU A 219 13.11 2.10 -7.38
CA GLU A 219 13.97 2.98 -8.20
C GLU A 219 14.75 3.98 -7.33
N PHE A 220 14.12 4.51 -6.29
CA PHE A 220 14.75 5.48 -5.39
C PHE A 220 15.38 4.86 -4.15
N ASP A 221 15.43 3.53 -4.08
CA ASP A 221 15.98 2.76 -2.94
C ASP A 221 15.46 3.24 -1.58
N LYS A 222 14.14 3.41 -1.47
CA LYS A 222 13.52 3.91 -0.24
C LYS A 222 13.13 2.78 0.71
N LYS A 223 13.24 3.06 2.01
CA LYS A 223 12.56 2.27 3.02
C LYS A 223 11.06 2.53 2.95
N PHE A 224 10.25 1.51 3.21
CA PHE A 224 8.81 1.68 3.07
C PHE A 224 7.99 0.71 3.93
N ILE A 225 6.75 1.13 4.20
CA ILE A 225 5.66 0.30 4.73
C ILE A 225 4.39 0.70 3.99
N ILE A 226 3.90 -0.15 3.09
CA ILE A 226 2.74 0.19 2.25
C ILE A 226 1.69 -0.92 2.26
N LEU A 227 0.43 -0.52 2.09
CA LEU A 227 -0.65 -1.48 1.89
C LEU A 227 -0.73 -1.90 0.42
N GLY A 228 -1.07 -3.16 0.22
CA GLY A 228 -1.32 -3.74 -1.08
C GLY A 228 -2.28 -4.93 -0.99
N ASN A 229 -2.51 -5.58 -2.11
CA ASN A 229 -3.32 -6.79 -2.15
C ASN A 229 -2.41 -8.03 -2.16
N MET A 230 -2.76 -9.07 -1.42
CA MET A 230 -2.04 -10.34 -1.36
C MET A 230 -1.81 -10.97 -2.76
N ASN A 231 -2.71 -10.72 -3.71
CA ASN A 231 -2.51 -11.21 -5.08
C ASN A 231 -1.25 -10.63 -5.75
N ALA A 232 -0.76 -9.48 -5.28
CA ALA A 232 0.47 -8.88 -5.82
C ALA A 232 1.72 -9.70 -5.49
N LEU A 233 1.68 -10.58 -4.49
CA LEU A 233 2.81 -11.44 -4.11
C LEU A 233 3.30 -12.32 -5.27
N THR A 234 2.42 -12.65 -6.21
CA THR A 234 2.72 -13.51 -7.36
C THR A 234 2.91 -12.73 -8.65
N TYR A 235 2.88 -11.40 -8.62
CA TYR A 235 3.14 -10.60 -9.82
C TYR A 235 4.61 -10.69 -10.24
N LYS A 236 4.85 -10.70 -11.54
CA LYS A 236 6.21 -10.78 -12.12
C LYS A 236 7.15 -9.66 -11.67
N GLU A 237 6.59 -8.50 -11.32
CA GLU A 237 7.36 -7.35 -10.81
C GLU A 237 7.61 -7.42 -9.30
N VAL A 238 6.87 -8.25 -8.56
CA VAL A 238 6.88 -8.30 -7.09
C VAL A 238 7.57 -9.55 -6.56
N PHE A 239 7.23 -10.72 -7.10
CA PHE A 239 7.76 -11.99 -6.60
C PHE A 239 9.31 -12.07 -6.65
N PRO A 240 10.01 -11.62 -7.70
CA PRO A 240 11.47 -11.59 -7.72
C PRO A 240 12.06 -10.76 -6.57
N LEU A 241 11.44 -9.62 -6.22
CA LEU A 241 11.89 -8.80 -5.10
C LEU A 241 11.76 -9.54 -3.75
N ILE A 242 10.71 -10.33 -3.58
CA ILE A 242 10.53 -11.16 -2.38
C ILE A 242 11.57 -12.28 -2.35
N LYS A 243 11.76 -12.97 -3.46
CA LYS A 243 12.75 -14.06 -3.61
C LYS A 243 14.18 -13.57 -3.33
N GLU A 244 14.52 -12.36 -3.79
CA GLU A 244 15.81 -11.72 -3.57
C GLU A 244 15.95 -11.07 -2.19
N ASN A 245 14.97 -11.24 -1.31
CA ASN A 245 14.95 -10.61 0.01
C ASN A 245 15.09 -9.08 -0.02
N LYS A 246 14.58 -8.43 -1.07
CA LYS A 246 14.54 -6.97 -1.19
C LYS A 246 13.29 -6.37 -0.54
N ILE A 247 12.19 -7.14 -0.54
CA ILE A 247 10.93 -6.79 0.11
C ILE A 247 10.32 -8.03 0.77
N TRP A 248 9.43 -7.81 1.73
CA TRP A 248 8.67 -8.87 2.40
C TRP A 248 7.34 -8.35 2.92
N LEU A 249 6.57 -9.22 3.54
CA LEU A 249 5.30 -8.84 4.14
C LEU A 249 5.51 -8.20 5.52
N GLY A 250 4.57 -7.34 5.91
CA GLY A 250 4.54 -6.72 7.21
C GLY A 250 4.24 -7.71 8.34
N TYR A 251 4.16 -7.17 9.54
CA TYR A 251 4.00 -7.97 10.77
C TYR A 251 2.62 -8.64 10.87
N ARG A 252 1.56 -8.00 10.37
CA ARG A 252 0.21 -8.54 10.40
C ARG A 252 0.11 -9.85 9.64
N ASN A 253 -0.59 -10.84 10.20
CA ASN A 253 -0.83 -12.13 9.54
C ASN A 253 -1.63 -11.97 8.26
N LEU A 254 -1.26 -12.73 7.22
CA LEU A 254 -2.09 -12.92 6.04
C LEU A 254 -3.37 -13.70 6.38
N GLY A 255 -4.43 -13.43 5.61
CA GLY A 255 -5.71 -14.12 5.76
C GLY A 255 -6.64 -13.53 6.80
N SER A 256 -6.21 -12.53 7.58
CA SER A 256 -7.12 -11.74 8.39
C SER A 256 -7.72 -10.61 7.55
N ASP A 257 -9.06 -10.49 7.57
CA ASP A 257 -9.73 -9.40 6.87
C ASP A 257 -9.30 -8.03 7.39
N MET A 258 -9.12 -7.09 6.48
CA MET A 258 -8.97 -5.68 6.83
C MET A 258 -10.25 -4.92 6.47
N PHE A 259 -10.66 -4.08 7.38
CA PHE A 259 -11.80 -3.19 7.23
C PHE A 259 -11.31 -1.75 7.16
N PHE A 260 -11.92 -0.96 6.30
CA PHE A 260 -11.50 0.39 5.97
C PHE A 260 -12.65 1.36 6.20
N GLU A 261 -12.34 2.54 6.63
CA GLU A 261 -13.28 3.66 6.58
C GLU A 261 -13.58 3.95 5.10
N ILE A 262 -14.85 4.17 4.79
CA ILE A 262 -15.34 4.41 3.43
C ILE A 262 -16.23 5.64 3.41
N THR A 263 -16.37 6.24 2.22
CA THR A 263 -17.22 7.44 2.07
C THR A 263 -18.69 7.13 2.34
N ASP A 264 -19.45 8.12 2.79
CA ASP A 264 -20.88 7.95 3.11
C ASP A 264 -21.71 7.54 1.88
N GLU A 265 -21.29 7.98 0.69
CA GLU A 265 -21.88 7.56 -0.58
C GLU A 265 -21.66 6.06 -0.80
N TYR A 266 -20.43 5.58 -0.55
CA TYR A 266 -20.12 4.17 -0.73
C TYR A 266 -20.76 3.28 0.36
N LYS A 267 -20.91 3.76 1.61
CA LYS A 267 -21.66 3.07 2.66
C LYS A 267 -23.08 2.72 2.19
N LYS A 268 -23.80 3.68 1.62
CA LYS A 268 -25.16 3.50 1.09
C LYS A 268 -25.24 2.45 -0.02
N VAL A 269 -24.20 2.36 -0.84
CA VAL A 269 -24.14 1.40 -1.95
C VAL A 269 -23.80 0.00 -1.45
N ILE A 270 -22.74 -0.13 -0.62
CA ILE A 270 -22.22 -1.44 -0.22
C ILE A 270 -23.19 -2.20 0.66
N VAL A 271 -23.93 -1.52 1.56
CA VAL A 271 -24.95 -2.11 2.41
C VAL A 271 -26.12 -2.68 1.59
N LYS A 272 -26.47 -2.05 0.47
CA LYS A 272 -27.52 -2.53 -0.44
C LYS A 272 -27.05 -3.70 -1.32
N GLU A 273 -25.80 -3.67 -1.76
CA GLU A 273 -25.27 -4.63 -2.74
C GLU A 273 -24.63 -5.87 -2.12
N LYS A 274 -24.21 -5.81 -0.87
CA LYS A 274 -23.46 -6.86 -0.19
C LYS A 274 -24.06 -7.20 1.16
N LYS A 275 -23.91 -8.47 1.53
CA LYS A 275 -24.24 -8.92 2.89
C LYS A 275 -23.15 -8.49 3.85
N GLU A 276 -23.53 -8.22 5.09
CA GLU A 276 -22.57 -8.04 6.18
C GLU A 276 -21.65 -9.24 6.30
N GLY A 277 -20.39 -9.00 6.64
CA GLY A 277 -19.33 -10.00 6.70
C GLY A 277 -18.68 -10.31 5.34
N SER A 278 -19.38 -10.12 4.21
CA SER A 278 -18.79 -10.39 2.88
C SER A 278 -18.21 -9.14 2.20
N GLY A 279 -18.82 -7.99 2.34
CA GLY A 279 -18.38 -6.73 1.72
C GLY A 279 -18.17 -5.60 2.70
N TRP A 280 -18.79 -5.67 3.85
CA TRP A 280 -18.72 -4.66 4.90
C TRP A 280 -19.00 -5.29 6.27
N LYS A 281 -18.72 -4.57 7.33
CA LYS A 281 -19.06 -4.90 8.71
C LYS A 281 -19.29 -3.62 9.48
N GLU A 282 -20.22 -3.65 10.44
CA GLU A 282 -20.34 -2.58 11.42
C GLU A 282 -19.30 -2.77 12.52
N ILE A 283 -18.51 -1.74 12.78
CA ILE A 283 -17.47 -1.70 13.82
C ILE A 283 -17.64 -0.37 14.55
N ASP A 284 -17.86 -0.43 15.86
CA ASP A 284 -18.06 0.74 16.72
C ASP A 284 -19.19 1.69 16.24
N GLY A 285 -20.26 1.13 15.68
CA GLY A 285 -21.42 1.88 15.15
C GLY A 285 -21.21 2.47 13.76
N GLU A 286 -20.06 2.20 13.11
CA GLU A 286 -19.73 2.69 11.77
C GLU A 286 -19.63 1.56 10.75
N VAL A 287 -20.20 1.79 9.56
CA VAL A 287 -20.09 0.84 8.44
C VAL A 287 -18.70 0.94 7.81
N MET A 288 -17.92 -0.14 7.93
CA MET A 288 -16.60 -0.27 7.36
C MET A 288 -16.62 -1.16 6.11
N GLY A 289 -15.91 -0.77 5.07
CA GLY A 289 -15.74 -1.57 3.86
C GLY A 289 -14.68 -2.64 4.03
N ARG A 290 -14.98 -3.88 3.61
CA ARG A 290 -14.01 -4.98 3.61
C ARG A 290 -13.21 -4.98 2.32
N VAL A 291 -11.89 -4.91 2.44
CA VAL A 291 -10.97 -5.21 1.33
C VAL A 291 -10.35 -6.57 1.60
N ALA A 292 -10.83 -7.57 0.86
CA ALA A 292 -10.29 -8.91 0.97
C ALA A 292 -8.81 -8.96 0.55
N ASN A 293 -8.01 -9.70 1.30
CA ASN A 293 -6.61 -9.93 1.00
C ASN A 293 -5.72 -8.67 1.03
N ALA A 294 -6.11 -7.61 1.73
CA ALA A 294 -5.21 -6.49 2.00
C ALA A 294 -4.09 -6.95 2.95
N CYS A 295 -2.86 -6.54 2.66
CA CYS A 295 -1.69 -6.86 3.48
C CYS A 295 -0.63 -5.78 3.38
N TRP A 296 0.26 -5.73 4.37
CA TRP A 296 1.39 -4.81 4.41
C TRP A 296 2.58 -5.38 3.64
N TYR A 297 3.28 -4.52 2.92
CA TYR A 297 4.55 -4.77 2.26
C TYR A 297 5.60 -3.83 2.83
N THR A 298 6.81 -4.32 3.03
CA THR A 298 7.90 -3.53 3.61
C THR A 298 9.27 -4.06 3.19
N ASN A 299 10.31 -3.25 3.39
CA ASN A 299 11.72 -3.65 3.40
C ASN A 299 12.41 -3.28 4.73
N LEU A 300 11.61 -3.05 5.78
CA LEU A 300 12.08 -2.84 7.15
C LEU A 300 11.94 -4.14 7.94
N GLU A 301 13.01 -4.55 8.60
CA GLU A 301 13.05 -5.79 9.39
C GLU A 301 12.09 -5.74 10.58
N HIS A 302 11.47 -6.86 10.87
CA HIS A 302 10.65 -7.09 12.07
C HIS A 302 10.86 -8.51 12.61
N THR A 303 10.56 -8.72 13.87
CA THR A 303 10.88 -9.97 14.59
C THR A 303 10.29 -11.20 13.94
N LYS A 304 9.05 -11.12 13.48
CA LYS A 304 8.30 -12.25 12.91
C LYS A 304 8.97 -12.87 11.68
N ARG A 305 9.75 -12.09 10.90
CA ARG A 305 10.45 -12.58 9.72
C ARG A 305 11.49 -13.65 10.01
N LYS A 306 12.03 -13.68 11.23
CA LYS A 306 13.06 -14.63 11.68
C LYS A 306 12.50 -15.77 12.53
N GLU A 307 11.19 -15.81 12.75
CA GLU A 307 10.55 -16.90 13.48
C GLU A 307 10.72 -18.21 12.71
N LYS A 308 11.27 -19.23 13.37
CA LYS A 308 11.38 -20.56 12.77
C LYS A 308 9.99 -21.20 12.70
N ILE A 309 9.69 -21.82 11.58
CA ILE A 309 8.54 -22.71 11.43
C ILE A 309 8.93 -24.04 12.07
N TYR A 310 8.16 -24.47 13.05
CA TYR A 310 8.38 -25.78 13.68
C TYR A 310 7.86 -26.88 12.75
N LEU A 311 8.71 -27.86 12.44
CA LEU A 311 8.42 -28.97 11.54
C LEU A 311 8.40 -30.28 12.33
N ASP A 312 7.23 -30.89 12.46
CA ASP A 312 7.07 -32.17 13.18
C ASP A 312 6.65 -33.33 12.27
N LYS A 313 6.12 -33.04 11.09
CA LYS A 313 5.65 -34.05 10.12
C LYS A 313 6.80 -34.77 9.45
N THR A 314 6.55 -36.02 9.10
CA THR A 314 7.46 -36.88 8.33
C THR A 314 6.87 -37.09 6.94
N TYR A 315 7.71 -37.04 5.92
CA TYR A 315 7.29 -37.28 4.55
C TYR A 315 6.82 -38.73 4.34
N ASN A 316 5.72 -38.89 3.61
CA ASN A 316 5.32 -40.14 2.99
C ASN A 316 4.57 -39.86 1.68
N PRO A 317 4.72 -40.70 0.64
CA PRO A 317 4.13 -40.43 -0.68
C PRO A 317 2.59 -40.41 -0.71
N THR A 318 1.94 -41.00 0.28
CA THR A 318 0.46 -41.08 0.33
C THR A 318 -0.14 -39.71 0.76
N ASP A 319 0.44 -39.09 1.77
CA ASP A 319 -0.07 -37.82 2.32
C ASP A 319 0.41 -36.61 1.53
N TYR A 320 1.52 -36.74 0.79
CA TYR A 320 2.14 -35.67 0.00
C TYR A 320 2.17 -36.00 -1.48
N PRO A 321 1.04 -35.93 -2.19
CA PRO A 321 0.99 -36.25 -3.62
C PRO A 321 1.87 -35.31 -4.44
N LYS A 322 2.50 -35.80 -5.48
CA LYS A 322 3.20 -35.00 -6.49
C LYS A 322 2.20 -34.31 -7.40
N TYR A 323 2.60 -33.13 -7.89
CA TYR A 323 1.86 -32.47 -8.95
C TYR A 323 2.04 -33.21 -10.29
N ASP A 324 1.02 -33.12 -11.14
CA ASP A 324 1.07 -33.67 -12.49
C ASP A 324 2.01 -32.87 -13.39
N ASN A 325 2.11 -31.56 -13.16
CA ASN A 325 2.79 -30.61 -14.03
C ASN A 325 3.95 -29.86 -13.36
N TYR A 326 4.35 -30.26 -12.16
CA TYR A 326 5.53 -29.71 -11.45
C TYR A 326 6.29 -30.83 -10.75
N ASP A 327 7.62 -30.83 -10.82
CA ASP A 327 8.44 -31.76 -10.03
C ASP A 327 8.52 -31.27 -8.57
N ALA A 328 7.40 -31.34 -7.89
CA ALA A 328 7.23 -30.94 -6.51
C ALA A 328 6.10 -31.73 -5.84
N ILE A 329 6.16 -31.83 -4.52
CA ILE A 329 5.07 -32.36 -3.70
C ILE A 329 4.09 -31.26 -3.29
N ASN A 330 2.82 -31.60 -3.09
CA ASN A 330 1.83 -30.68 -2.58
C ASN A 330 1.78 -30.71 -1.05
N VAL A 331 1.86 -29.52 -0.45
CA VAL A 331 1.69 -29.29 0.98
C VAL A 331 0.53 -28.32 1.18
N ASN A 332 -0.58 -28.78 1.75
CA ASN A 332 -1.80 -27.97 1.86
C ASN A 332 -1.78 -26.94 2.96
N ARG A 333 -1.04 -27.18 4.04
CA ARG A 333 -0.95 -26.31 5.21
C ARG A 333 0.49 -26.12 5.64
N LEU A 334 0.75 -25.00 6.30
CA LEU A 334 2.08 -24.67 6.77
C LEU A 334 2.60 -25.69 7.82
N GLU A 335 1.72 -26.11 8.70
CA GLU A 335 1.99 -27.12 9.73
C GLU A 335 2.27 -28.53 9.19
N ASP A 336 1.94 -28.77 7.92
CA ASP A 336 2.18 -30.04 7.25
C ASP A 336 3.51 -30.09 6.48
N ILE A 337 4.35 -29.07 6.55
CA ILE A 337 5.66 -29.08 5.89
C ILE A 337 6.53 -30.17 6.54
N PRO A 338 6.97 -31.21 5.76
CA PRO A 338 7.74 -32.31 6.33
C PRO A 338 9.18 -31.89 6.67
N LYS A 339 9.68 -32.39 7.79
CA LYS A 339 11.03 -32.08 8.30
C LYS A 339 12.15 -32.79 7.53
N ASP A 340 11.84 -33.89 6.89
CA ASP A 340 12.77 -34.85 6.29
C ASP A 340 12.65 -34.94 4.76
N TYR A 341 12.04 -33.94 4.11
CA TYR A 341 11.95 -33.86 2.65
C TYR A 341 12.82 -32.71 2.13
N ASP A 342 13.78 -33.04 1.26
CA ASP A 342 14.74 -32.07 0.72
C ASP A 342 14.39 -31.61 -0.72
N GLY A 343 13.32 -32.15 -1.31
CA GLY A 343 12.83 -31.76 -2.62
C GLY A 343 12.02 -30.46 -2.60
N VAL A 344 11.51 -30.08 -3.76
CA VAL A 344 10.65 -28.89 -3.92
C VAL A 344 9.24 -29.19 -3.40
N MET A 345 8.67 -28.25 -2.67
CA MET A 345 7.33 -28.32 -2.08
C MET A 345 6.49 -27.14 -2.55
N GLY A 346 5.27 -27.41 -3.03
CA GLY A 346 4.29 -26.36 -3.35
C GLY A 346 3.40 -26.08 -2.15
N VAL A 347 3.53 -24.88 -1.57
CA VAL A 347 2.78 -24.43 -0.39
C VAL A 347 1.77 -23.34 -0.77
N PRO A 348 0.70 -23.12 0.00
CA PRO A 348 -0.21 -21.99 -0.23
C PRO A 348 0.50 -20.65 -0.21
N ILE A 349 0.01 -19.67 -1.01
CA ILE A 349 0.57 -18.31 -1.07
C ILE A 349 0.65 -17.63 0.29
N THR A 350 -0.24 -17.98 1.24
CA THR A 350 -0.24 -17.48 2.62
C THR A 350 1.01 -17.85 3.41
N TYR A 351 1.78 -18.83 2.94
CA TYR A 351 3.10 -19.16 3.49
C TYR A 351 4.04 -17.96 3.55
N LEU A 352 3.96 -17.05 2.56
CA LEU A 352 4.84 -15.87 2.51
C LEU A 352 4.73 -14.96 3.74
N GLY A 353 3.61 -15.03 4.48
CA GLY A 353 3.44 -14.33 5.76
C GLY A 353 4.23 -14.95 6.93
N LYS A 354 4.78 -16.14 6.74
CA LYS A 354 5.60 -16.87 7.70
C LYS A 354 6.99 -17.23 7.14
N TYR A 355 7.28 -16.73 5.95
CA TYR A 355 8.53 -17.04 5.26
C TYR A 355 9.74 -16.59 6.07
N ASN A 356 10.61 -17.56 6.39
CA ASN A 356 11.91 -17.31 6.99
C ASN A 356 13.01 -17.68 5.98
N PRO A 357 13.76 -16.70 5.46
CA PRO A 357 14.80 -16.93 4.46
C PRO A 357 16.00 -17.73 4.97
N ASN A 358 16.15 -17.90 6.27
CA ASN A 358 17.18 -18.74 6.88
C ASN A 358 16.78 -20.23 6.97
N GLN A 359 15.50 -20.54 6.74
CA GLN A 359 14.96 -21.89 6.86
C GLN A 359 14.55 -22.47 5.49
N PHE A 360 14.09 -21.62 4.59
CA PHE A 360 13.62 -22.04 3.27
C PHE A 360 14.11 -21.11 2.16
N GLU A 361 14.37 -21.69 1.02
CA GLU A 361 14.58 -20.99 -0.23
C GLU A 361 13.25 -20.87 -0.98
N LEU A 362 12.94 -19.68 -1.52
CA LEU A 362 11.86 -19.49 -2.46
C LEU A 362 12.33 -19.85 -3.87
N ILE A 363 11.72 -20.84 -4.48
CA ILE A 363 12.07 -21.30 -5.82
C ILE A 363 11.28 -20.54 -6.87
N TRP A 364 9.93 -20.62 -6.80
CA TRP A 364 9.04 -20.03 -7.77
C TRP A 364 7.60 -19.87 -7.28
N THR A 365 6.73 -19.33 -8.14
CA THR A 365 5.28 -19.23 -7.92
C THR A 365 4.51 -19.70 -9.15
N SER A 366 3.40 -20.41 -8.93
CA SER A 366 2.52 -20.91 -9.97
C SER A 366 1.53 -19.86 -10.47
N ASP A 367 1.94 -18.65 -10.84
CA ASP A 367 1.03 -17.66 -11.38
C ASP A 367 1.27 -17.36 -12.87
N ARG A 368 0.19 -16.90 -13.51
CA ARG A 368 0.19 -16.49 -14.92
C ARG A 368 1.07 -15.25 -15.12
N GLY A 369 2.26 -15.36 -15.55
CA GLY A 369 3.11 -14.21 -15.87
C GLY A 369 4.57 -14.43 -15.54
N GLY A 370 4.92 -15.60 -15.17
CA GLY A 370 6.29 -16.01 -15.07
C GLY A 370 6.87 -16.31 -16.45
N ASP A 371 7.34 -15.30 -17.16
CA ASP A 371 8.35 -15.48 -18.19
C ASP A 371 9.65 -15.91 -17.52
N GLY A 372 9.76 -17.12 -17.06
CA GLY A 372 10.95 -17.57 -16.35
C GLY A 372 10.65 -18.66 -15.38
N MET A 373 9.90 -19.66 -15.82
CA MET A 373 9.84 -20.91 -15.08
C MET A 373 11.24 -21.50 -15.03
N ILE A 374 11.65 -21.85 -13.83
CA ILE A 374 12.89 -22.59 -13.65
C ILE A 374 12.64 -23.95 -14.28
N GLU A 375 13.38 -24.25 -15.33
CA GLU A 375 13.27 -25.49 -16.12
C GLU A 375 13.23 -26.75 -15.26
N ASN A 376 13.79 -26.66 -14.06
CA ASN A 376 13.96 -27.79 -13.13
C ASN A 376 12.74 -28.13 -12.27
N ILE A 377 11.64 -27.38 -12.33
CA ILE A 377 10.43 -27.68 -11.53
C ILE A 377 9.19 -27.90 -12.36
N LYS A 378 9.23 -27.66 -13.66
CA LYS A 378 8.13 -27.96 -14.58
C LYS A 378 8.39 -29.26 -15.32
N ILE A 379 7.36 -30.10 -15.42
CA ILE A 379 7.41 -31.26 -16.28
C ILE A 379 7.33 -30.78 -17.74
N PRO A 380 8.26 -31.19 -18.64
CA PRO A 380 8.17 -30.91 -20.06
C PRO A 380 6.80 -31.31 -20.60
N ASP A 381 6.23 -30.54 -21.51
CA ASP A 381 4.95 -30.76 -22.18
C ASP A 381 3.65 -30.53 -21.37
N ALA A 382 3.75 -30.04 -20.14
CA ALA A 382 2.56 -29.51 -19.45
C ALA A 382 2.06 -28.25 -20.13
N ASP A 383 0.75 -28.22 -20.43
CA ASP A 383 0.10 -27.01 -20.99
C ASP A 383 0.45 -25.75 -20.23
N ARG A 384 0.61 -24.65 -20.97
CA ARG A 384 1.04 -23.33 -20.48
C ARG A 384 0.14 -22.68 -19.39
N TYR A 385 -0.88 -23.37 -18.94
CA TYR A 385 -1.72 -22.92 -17.83
C TYR A 385 -1.13 -23.40 -16.52
N ASP A 386 -0.45 -22.48 -15.85
CA ASP A 386 0.42 -22.68 -14.72
C ASP A 386 -0.27 -23.03 -13.40
N ALA A 387 -1.55 -23.38 -13.42
CA ALA A 387 -2.21 -23.92 -12.24
C ALA A 387 -1.65 -25.30 -11.93
N PRO A 388 -1.12 -25.53 -10.72
CA PRO A 388 -0.69 -26.86 -10.31
C PRO A 388 -1.90 -27.80 -10.36
N SER A 389 -1.70 -29.03 -10.82
CA SER A 389 -2.73 -30.06 -10.85
C SER A 389 -2.29 -31.31 -10.14
N ILE A 390 -3.27 -32.05 -9.58
CA ILE A 390 -3.09 -33.35 -8.95
C ILE A 390 -4.22 -34.26 -9.46
N ASN A 391 -3.85 -35.35 -10.09
CA ASN A 391 -4.81 -36.30 -10.72
C ASN A 391 -5.79 -35.56 -11.66
N GLY A 392 -5.30 -34.64 -12.47
CA GLY A 392 -6.09 -33.85 -13.41
C GLY A 392 -6.90 -32.71 -12.78
N ASN A 393 -6.91 -32.57 -11.46
CA ASN A 393 -7.64 -31.50 -10.76
C ASN A 393 -6.74 -30.32 -10.44
N GLY A 394 -7.13 -29.13 -10.91
CA GLY A 394 -6.38 -27.90 -10.64
C GLY A 394 -6.38 -27.54 -9.15
N VAL A 395 -5.22 -27.19 -8.64
CA VAL A 395 -5.01 -26.68 -7.28
C VAL A 395 -4.83 -25.16 -7.33
N TYR A 396 -5.30 -24.47 -6.29
CA TYR A 396 -5.10 -23.01 -6.20
C TYR A 396 -3.61 -22.66 -6.16
N LYS A 397 -3.28 -21.44 -6.56
CA LYS A 397 -1.90 -20.88 -6.63
C LYS A 397 -0.99 -21.36 -5.49
N ARG A 398 0.24 -21.73 -5.85
CA ARG A 398 1.28 -22.19 -4.94
C ARG A 398 2.53 -21.33 -5.04
N VAL A 399 3.23 -21.26 -3.93
CA VAL A 399 4.64 -20.86 -3.88
C VAL A 399 5.47 -22.12 -3.73
N PHE A 400 6.50 -22.27 -4.52
CA PHE A 400 7.42 -23.40 -4.46
C PHE A 400 8.60 -23.06 -3.58
N ILE A 401 8.87 -23.91 -2.59
CA ILE A 401 9.92 -23.74 -1.59
C ILE A 401 10.79 -24.98 -1.53
N ARG A 402 12.00 -24.80 -1.01
CA ARG A 402 12.90 -25.88 -0.62
C ARG A 402 13.47 -25.58 0.75
N LYS A 403 13.60 -26.61 1.57
CA LYS A 403 14.27 -26.49 2.87
C LYS A 403 15.77 -26.22 2.64
N ILE A 404 16.33 -25.26 3.37
CA ILE A 404 17.78 -25.02 3.38
C ILE A 404 18.38 -26.14 4.25
N SER A 405 19.26 -26.95 3.67
CA SER A 405 20.02 -27.95 4.42
C SER A 405 20.88 -27.21 5.45
N GLU A 406 20.76 -27.54 6.72
CA GLU A 406 21.70 -27.06 7.71
C GLU A 406 23.09 -27.58 7.28
N LEU A 407 24.02 -26.66 7.01
CA LEU A 407 25.41 -27.08 6.84
C LEU A 407 25.82 -27.86 8.09
N PRO A 408 26.52 -28.97 7.95
CA PRO A 408 27.08 -29.66 9.10
C PRO A 408 27.86 -28.64 9.92
N THR A 409 27.48 -28.44 11.15
CA THR A 409 28.33 -27.71 12.10
C THR A 409 29.64 -28.51 12.15
N GLU A 410 30.72 -27.93 11.61
CA GLU A 410 32.05 -28.44 11.89
C GLU A 410 32.21 -28.49 13.41
N GLU A 411 32.27 -29.70 13.96
CA GLU A 411 32.59 -29.99 15.37
C GLU A 411 34.06 -29.61 15.68
#